data_f64b09edf5373ae8d3c0988f995ffb23
#
_entry.id   f64b09edf5373ae8d3c0988f995ffb23
#
_cell.length_a   1.000
_cell.length_b   1.000
_cell.length_c   1.000
_cell.angle_alpha   90.00
_cell.angle_beta   90.00
_cell.angle_gamma   90.00
#
_symmetry.space_group_name_H-M   'P 1'
#
loop_
_entity.id
_entity.type
_entity.pdbx_description
1 polymer ?
#
loop_
_entity_poly.entity_id
_entity_poly.type
_entity_poly.pdbx_seq_one_letter_code
_entity_poly.pdbx_strand_id
1 'polypeptide(L)' 'MEPGDCLVFNAMIVHGAPGNTGRYRRRALATRWAGDDARYYRRPGEVAIPTADPGLADGGLLDSERFPLVWSAPPR' A
#
# COMPACT_ATOMS: atom_id res chain seq x y z
N MET A 1 9.22 16.02 -10.46
CA MET A 1 8.36 15.00 -11.12
C MET A 1 7.32 15.73 -11.95
N GLU A 2 7.10 15.26 -13.13
CA GLU A 2 6.08 15.77 -14.04
C GLU A 2 4.78 14.97 -13.92
N PRO A 3 3.63 15.53 -14.34
CA PRO A 3 2.40 14.74 -14.40
C PRO A 3 2.58 13.48 -15.24
N GLY A 4 2.16 12.34 -14.69
CA GLY A 4 2.35 11.03 -15.31
C GLY A 4 3.57 10.27 -14.80
N ASP A 5 4.47 10.92 -14.07
CA ASP A 5 5.59 10.23 -13.44
C ASP A 5 5.10 9.31 -12.30
N CYS A 6 5.84 8.23 -12.10
CA CYS A 6 5.54 7.23 -11.09
C CYS A 6 6.81 6.85 -10.34
N LEU A 7 6.68 6.65 -9.04
CA LEU A 7 7.76 6.16 -8.19
C LEU A 7 7.29 4.91 -7.46
N VAL A 8 8.07 3.83 -7.57
CA VAL A 8 7.79 2.55 -6.89
C VAL A 8 8.90 2.28 -5.88
N PHE A 9 8.53 2.02 -4.64
CA PHE A 9 9.51 1.76 -3.60
C PHE A 9 8.93 0.85 -2.50
N ASN A 10 9.82 0.23 -1.74
CA ASN A 10 9.44 -0.54 -0.55
C ASN A 10 9.05 0.43 0.56
N ALA A 11 7.91 0.15 1.22
CA ALA A 11 7.39 1.00 2.28
C ALA A 11 8.33 1.14 3.49
N MET A 12 9.30 0.25 3.65
CA MET A 12 10.26 0.26 4.76
C MET A 12 11.39 1.27 4.58
N ILE A 13 11.55 1.84 3.39
CA ILE A 13 12.60 2.85 3.19
C ILE A 13 12.19 4.18 3.87
N VAL A 14 13.20 4.92 4.29
CA VAL A 14 12.97 6.29 4.78
C VAL A 14 12.58 7.16 3.61
N HIS A 15 11.40 7.76 3.71
CA HIS A 15 10.87 8.58 2.63
C HIS A 15 9.99 9.68 3.20
N GLY A 16 9.78 10.70 2.42
CA GLY A 16 8.96 11.83 2.80
C GLY A 16 8.95 12.88 1.72
N ALA A 17 8.21 13.95 1.96
CA ALA A 17 8.18 15.11 1.10
C ALA A 17 8.11 16.38 1.95
N PRO A 18 8.87 17.43 1.60
CA PRO A 18 8.75 18.72 2.27
C PRO A 18 7.43 19.39 1.90
N GLY A 19 7.10 20.44 2.61
CA GLY A 19 5.98 21.30 2.25
C GLY A 19 6.14 21.86 0.84
N ASN A 20 5.01 22.07 0.19
CA ASN A 20 5.01 22.64 -1.16
C ASN A 20 5.15 24.16 -1.11
N THR A 21 6.29 24.66 -1.55
CA THR A 21 6.58 26.11 -1.66
C THR A 21 6.43 26.62 -3.10
N GLY A 22 6.05 25.76 -4.02
CA GLY A 22 5.88 26.10 -5.43
C GLY A 22 4.58 26.84 -5.73
N ARG A 23 4.48 27.32 -6.96
CA ARG A 23 3.30 28.05 -7.46
C ARG A 23 2.11 27.13 -7.73
N TYR A 24 2.39 25.85 -8.04
CA TYR A 24 1.39 24.92 -8.51
C TYR A 24 1.05 23.90 -7.45
N ARG A 25 -0.21 23.48 -7.46
CA ARG A 25 -0.68 22.41 -6.57
C ARG A 25 0.02 21.10 -6.91
N ARG A 26 0.52 20.43 -5.87
CA ARG A 26 1.03 19.07 -5.99
C ARG A 26 -0.09 18.09 -5.67
N ARG A 27 -0.34 17.17 -6.59
CA ARG A 27 -1.30 16.08 -6.40
C ARG A 27 -0.56 14.76 -6.60
N ALA A 28 -0.82 13.81 -5.70
CA ALA A 28 -0.24 12.48 -5.81
C ALA A 28 -1.29 11.44 -5.42
N LEU A 29 -1.34 10.35 -6.19
CA LEU A 29 -2.09 9.17 -5.86
C LEU A 29 -1.10 8.13 -5.34
N ALA A 30 -1.29 7.67 -4.10
CA ALA A 30 -0.48 6.61 -3.53
C ALA A 30 -1.30 5.33 -3.44
N THR A 31 -0.79 4.26 -4.01
CA THR A 31 -1.38 2.93 -3.90
C THR A 31 -0.40 2.01 -3.19
N ARG A 32 -0.93 1.03 -2.47
CA ARG A 32 -0.13 0.07 -1.73
C ARG A 32 -0.40 -1.33 -2.24
N TRP A 33 0.66 -2.08 -2.42
CA TRP A 33 0.62 -3.40 -3.03
C TRP A 33 1.34 -4.39 -2.13
N ALA A 34 0.79 -5.58 -2.02
CA ALA A 34 1.41 -6.67 -1.28
C ALA A 34 1.68 -7.83 -2.23
N GLY A 35 2.81 -8.51 -2.04
CA GLY A 35 3.16 -9.71 -2.78
C GLY A 35 2.40 -10.93 -2.29
N ASP A 36 2.57 -12.03 -3.02
CA ASP A 36 1.89 -13.29 -2.75
C ASP A 36 2.32 -13.97 -1.45
N ASP A 37 3.44 -13.58 -0.89
CA ASP A 37 3.95 -14.05 0.40
C ASP A 37 3.51 -13.20 1.60
N ALA A 38 2.78 -12.12 1.35
CA ALA A 38 2.32 -11.25 2.42
C ALA A 38 1.25 -11.94 3.27
N ARG A 39 1.38 -11.80 4.60
CA ARG A 39 0.45 -12.37 5.57
C ARG A 39 -0.21 -11.27 6.37
N TYR A 40 -1.44 -11.52 6.75
CA TYR A 40 -2.20 -10.61 7.58
C TYR A 40 -1.82 -10.79 9.05
N TYR A 41 -1.63 -9.68 9.75
CA TYR A 41 -1.49 -9.65 11.22
C TYR A 41 -2.14 -8.41 11.76
N ARG A 42 -2.95 -8.57 12.79
CA ARG A 42 -3.51 -7.42 13.51
C ARG A 42 -2.40 -6.70 14.25
N ARG A 43 -2.43 -5.39 14.16
CA ARG A 43 -1.51 -4.54 14.91
C ARG A 43 -2.25 -3.84 16.03
N PRO A 44 -1.72 -3.86 17.28
CA PRO A 44 -2.29 -3.06 18.35
C PRO A 44 -2.01 -1.58 18.13
N GLY A 45 -2.87 -0.73 18.69
CA GLY A 45 -2.70 0.70 18.65
C GLY A 45 -3.23 1.36 17.39
N GLU A 46 -2.96 2.63 17.26
CA GLU A 46 -3.34 3.40 16.08
C GLU A 46 -2.38 3.15 14.94
N VAL A 47 -2.93 3.00 13.75
CA VAL A 47 -2.17 2.90 12.51
C VAL A 47 -2.60 4.02 11.56
N ALA A 48 -1.65 4.53 10.79
CA ALA A 48 -1.91 5.64 9.87
C ALA A 48 -2.93 5.28 8.79
N ILE A 49 -3.04 4.00 8.46
CA ILE A 49 -3.98 3.49 7.48
C ILE A 49 -4.75 2.35 8.12
N PRO A 50 -6.08 2.42 8.16
CA PRO A 50 -6.88 1.32 8.69
C PRO A 50 -6.70 0.07 7.84
N THR A 51 -6.06 -0.95 8.41
CA THR A 51 -5.80 -2.22 7.73
C THR A 51 -6.54 -3.40 8.38
N ALA A 52 -7.32 -3.14 9.42
CA ALA A 52 -8.05 -4.19 10.11
C ALA A 52 -9.09 -4.83 9.20
N ASP A 53 -9.10 -6.14 9.15
CA ASP A 53 -10.09 -6.92 8.42
C ASP A 53 -10.59 -8.05 9.33
N PRO A 54 -11.84 -7.98 9.82
CA PRO A 54 -12.39 -9.01 10.70
C PRO A 54 -12.57 -10.37 10.02
N GLY A 55 -12.59 -10.40 8.70
CA GLY A 55 -12.67 -11.64 7.92
C GLY A 55 -11.35 -12.39 7.79
N LEU A 56 -10.23 -11.80 8.25
CA LEU A 56 -8.91 -12.41 8.15
C LEU A 56 -8.37 -12.80 9.51
N ALA A 57 -7.74 -13.97 9.58
CA ALA A 57 -7.02 -14.44 10.74
C ALA A 57 -5.53 -14.06 10.64
N ASP A 58 -4.88 -13.88 11.80
CA ASP A 58 -3.45 -13.64 11.85
C ASP A 58 -2.67 -14.79 11.19
N GLY A 59 -1.72 -14.44 10.35
CA GLY A 59 -0.95 -15.39 9.57
C GLY A 59 -1.61 -15.87 8.29
N GLY A 60 -2.86 -15.48 8.03
CA GLY A 60 -3.57 -15.81 6.81
C GLY A 60 -3.10 -15.02 5.59
N LEU A 61 -3.45 -15.48 4.41
CA LEU A 61 -3.18 -14.75 3.18
C LEU A 61 -3.99 -13.45 3.13
N LEU A 62 -3.41 -12.43 2.53
CA LEU A 62 -4.15 -11.22 2.17
C LEU A 62 -5.01 -11.53 0.93
N ASP A 63 -6.19 -12.06 1.20
CA ASP A 63 -7.17 -12.40 0.16
C ASP A 63 -8.57 -12.19 0.73
N SER A 64 -9.13 -11.03 0.48
CA SER A 64 -10.44 -10.65 0.98
C SER A 64 -11.02 -9.53 0.14
N GLU A 65 -12.24 -9.14 0.43
CA GLU A 65 -12.87 -8.00 -0.23
C GLU A 65 -12.08 -6.69 -0.03
N ARG A 66 -11.47 -6.51 1.15
CA ARG A 66 -10.62 -5.33 1.42
C ARG A 66 -9.25 -5.40 0.77
N PHE A 67 -8.75 -6.60 0.55
CA PHE A 67 -7.44 -6.86 -0.06
C PHE A 67 -7.62 -7.78 -1.26
N PRO A 68 -8.25 -7.29 -2.33
CA PRO A 68 -8.55 -8.13 -3.49
C PRO A 68 -7.28 -8.47 -4.27
N LEU A 69 -7.25 -9.69 -4.80
CA LEU A 69 -6.23 -10.06 -5.77
C LEU A 69 -6.46 -9.25 -7.06
N VAL A 70 -5.45 -8.51 -7.48
CA VAL A 70 -5.55 -7.64 -8.67
C VAL A 70 -4.75 -8.14 -9.85
N TRP A 71 -3.79 -9.01 -9.60
CA TRP A 71 -3.00 -9.64 -10.66
C TRP A 71 -2.39 -10.95 -10.17
N SER A 72 -2.33 -11.93 -11.05
CA SER A 72 -1.57 -13.15 -10.84
C SER A 72 -0.84 -13.54 -12.11
N ALA A 73 0.31 -14.20 -11.95
CA ALA A 73 1.03 -14.71 -13.11
C ALA A 73 0.21 -15.78 -13.82
N PRO A 74 0.25 -15.85 -15.15
CA PRO A 74 -0.39 -16.94 -15.88
C PRO A 74 0.27 -18.28 -15.52
N PRO A 75 -0.48 -19.39 -15.58
CA PRO A 75 0.10 -20.72 -15.37
C PRO A 75 1.26 -20.98 -16.33
N ARG A 76 2.29 -21.63 -15.83
CA ARG A 76 3.42 -22.05 -16.66
C ARG A 76 3.10 -23.30 -17.48
#